data_14bfaac443c96212d594fb6d91d1e7d6
#
_entry.id   14bfaac443c96212d594fb6d91d1e7d6
#
_cell.length_a   1.000
_cell.length_b   1.000
_cell.length_c   1.000
_cell.angle_alpha   90.00
_cell.angle_beta   90.00
_cell.angle_gamma   90.00
#
_symmetry.space_group_name_H-M   'P 1'
#
loop_
_entity.id
_entity.type
_entity.pdbx_description
1 polymer ?
#
loop_
_entity_poly.entity_id
_entity_poly.type
_entity_poly.pdbx_seq_one_letter_code
_entity_poly.pdbx_strand_id
1 'polypeptide(L)'
;YALIKDSTIYPDRTNAAISFQIDSSKLYEPVRFLELNTVDSLELISLRGVGPFYAAQIIKYRKELGGFYKKEQLLEVWKMREETYEVLVTELILDSSHIQKIHLNSISFEALKNHPYVSYSLANSIVKMRNQLGRFDTIGSIKKLKLIDNEAYQKIRPYLSLE
;
A
#
# COMPACT_ATOMS: atom_id res chain seq x y z
N TYR A 1 12.43 -46.15 77.36
CA TYR A 1 11.82 -46.09 76.01
C TYR A 1 11.47 -44.66 75.71
N ALA A 2 12.28 -44.02 74.92
CA ALA A 2 12.15 -42.61 74.50
C ALA A 2 11.27 -42.53 73.25
N LEU A 3 10.21 -41.77 73.31
CA LEU A 3 9.41 -41.42 72.14
C LEU A 3 10.03 -40.17 71.49
N ILE A 4 10.55 -40.35 70.30
CA ILE A 4 10.98 -39.25 69.42
C ILE A 4 9.72 -38.70 68.78
N LYS A 5 9.36 -37.47 69.13
CA LYS A 5 8.39 -36.68 68.40
C LYS A 5 9.06 -36.01 67.24
N ASP A 6 8.85 -36.52 66.08
CA ASP A 6 9.23 -35.89 64.83
C ASP A 6 8.19 -34.82 64.49
N SER A 7 8.54 -33.54 64.70
CA SER A 7 7.72 -32.38 64.31
C SER A 7 8.22 -31.90 62.97
N THR A 8 7.66 -32.46 61.89
CA THR A 8 7.81 -31.96 60.54
C THR A 8 7.25 -30.55 60.46
N ILE A 9 8.14 -29.59 60.39
CA ILE A 9 7.82 -28.19 60.16
C ILE A 9 7.34 -28.05 58.71
N TYR A 10 6.05 -27.93 58.49
CA TYR A 10 5.49 -27.44 57.24
C TYR A 10 5.81 -25.96 57.13
N PRO A 11 6.45 -25.47 56.08
CA PRO A 11 6.58 -24.03 55.87
C PRO A 11 5.19 -23.45 55.56
N ASP A 12 4.87 -22.45 56.35
CA ASP A 12 3.69 -21.64 56.24
C ASP A 12 3.54 -21.13 54.80
N ARG A 13 2.45 -21.49 54.13
CA ARG A 13 2.04 -20.92 52.86
C ARG A 13 1.39 -19.56 53.12
N THR A 14 2.19 -18.59 53.52
CA THR A 14 1.76 -17.22 53.46
C THR A 14 1.58 -16.87 51.96
N ASN A 15 0.35 -16.61 51.58
CA ASN A 15 -0.07 -16.06 50.29
C ASN A 15 0.79 -14.85 49.93
N ALA A 16 1.89 -15.05 49.25
CA ALA A 16 2.48 -14.02 48.43
C ALA A 16 1.55 -13.84 47.22
N ALA A 17 0.52 -13.03 47.38
CA ALA A 17 -0.24 -12.56 46.25
C ALA A 17 0.74 -11.75 45.38
N ILE A 18 1.29 -12.44 44.34
CA ILE A 18 2.01 -11.75 43.27
C ILE A 18 0.94 -10.92 42.56
N SER A 19 0.82 -9.67 42.99
CA SER A 19 0.04 -8.68 42.26
C SER A 19 0.78 -8.41 40.96
N PHE A 20 0.37 -9.06 39.87
CA PHE A 20 0.72 -8.63 38.53
C PHE A 20 0.08 -7.26 38.31
N GLN A 21 0.84 -6.22 38.58
CA GLN A 21 0.50 -4.90 38.08
C GLN A 21 0.71 -4.93 36.58
N ILE A 22 -0.37 -5.23 35.87
CA ILE A 22 -0.42 -5.02 34.42
C ILE A 22 -0.38 -3.51 34.25
N ASP A 23 0.76 -3.01 33.82
CA ASP A 23 0.91 -1.62 33.41
C ASP A 23 0.01 -1.39 32.19
N SER A 24 -1.20 -0.90 32.43
CA SER A 24 -2.18 -0.62 31.38
C SER A 24 -1.71 0.44 30.38
N SER A 25 -0.63 1.18 30.68
CA SER A 25 -0.04 2.13 29.74
C SER A 25 0.68 1.45 28.57
N LYS A 26 1.04 0.14 28.73
CA LYS A 26 1.64 -0.68 27.67
C LYS A 26 0.63 -1.44 26.81
N LEU A 27 -0.66 -1.39 27.13
CA LEU A 27 -1.71 -2.13 26.44
C LEU A 27 -2.36 -1.36 25.30
N TYR A 28 -2.03 -0.10 25.11
CA TYR A 28 -2.51 0.72 24.00
C TYR A 28 -1.33 1.39 23.29
N GLU A 29 -0.58 0.62 22.54
CA GLU A 29 0.10 1.23 21.39
C GLU A 29 -1.02 1.64 20.42
N PRO A 30 -1.16 2.94 20.10
CA PRO A 30 -2.15 3.35 19.12
C PRO A 30 -1.83 2.63 17.82
N VAL A 31 -2.83 1.95 17.25
CA VAL A 31 -2.70 1.30 15.94
C VAL A 31 -2.29 2.42 14.96
N ARG A 32 -1.02 2.47 14.61
CA ARG A 32 -0.49 3.43 13.64
C ARG A 32 -0.89 2.94 12.26
N PHE A 33 -1.98 3.46 11.75
CA PHE A 33 -2.29 3.31 10.34
C PHE A 33 -1.33 4.18 9.53
N LEU A 34 -0.55 3.57 8.67
CA LEU A 34 0.34 4.27 7.75
C LEU A 34 -0.39 4.56 6.45
N GLU A 35 -0.25 5.77 5.93
CA GLU A 35 -0.89 6.14 4.67
C GLU A 35 -0.02 5.70 3.49
N LEU A 36 -0.57 4.86 2.59
CA LEU A 36 0.16 4.14 1.53
C LEU A 36 0.87 5.08 0.54
N ASN A 37 0.27 6.23 0.24
CA ASN A 37 0.84 7.17 -0.73
C ASN A 37 1.93 8.08 -0.15
N THR A 38 2.02 8.19 1.19
CA THR A 38 2.99 9.07 1.86
C THR A 38 4.02 8.33 2.69
N VAL A 39 3.71 7.09 3.15
CA VAL A 39 4.58 6.26 3.99
C VAL A 39 6.01 6.17 3.42
N ASP A 40 7.00 6.27 4.29
CA ASP A 40 8.39 6.15 3.91
C ASP A 40 8.93 4.69 3.94
N SER A 41 10.18 4.52 3.53
CA SER A 41 10.80 3.19 3.46
C SER A 41 11.01 2.56 4.84
N LEU A 42 11.35 3.35 5.84
CA LEU A 42 11.62 2.85 7.20
C LEU A 42 10.31 2.44 7.88
N GLU A 43 9.28 3.23 7.71
CA GLU A 43 7.93 2.92 8.19
C GLU A 43 7.39 1.65 7.53
N LEU A 44 7.56 1.48 6.22
CA LEU A 44 7.19 0.24 5.52
C LEU A 44 7.94 -0.98 6.06
N ILE A 45 9.25 -0.86 6.32
CA ILE A 45 10.07 -1.95 6.86
C ILE A 45 9.62 -2.35 8.29
N SER A 46 9.02 -1.44 9.04
CA SER A 46 8.49 -1.74 10.37
C SER A 46 7.26 -2.66 10.34
N LEU A 47 6.59 -2.78 9.18
CA LEU A 47 5.42 -3.63 9.01
C LEU A 47 5.83 -5.11 8.92
N ARG A 48 5.00 -5.98 9.51
CA ARG A 48 5.26 -7.41 9.51
C ARG A 48 5.33 -7.99 8.08
N GLY A 49 6.42 -8.69 7.77
CA GLY A 49 6.61 -9.32 6.45
C GLY A 49 7.12 -8.38 5.36
N VAL A 50 7.36 -7.10 5.68
CA VAL A 50 7.90 -6.11 4.75
C VAL A 50 9.38 -5.89 5.04
N GLY A 51 10.24 -6.49 4.22
CA GLY A 51 11.68 -6.22 4.25
C GLY A 51 12.06 -5.05 3.33
N PRO A 52 13.36 -4.66 3.33
CA PRO A 52 13.87 -3.58 2.46
C PRO A 52 13.54 -3.76 0.99
N PHE A 53 13.51 -5.01 0.51
CA PHE A 53 13.14 -5.34 -0.86
C PHE A 53 11.70 -4.92 -1.18
N TYR A 54 10.72 -5.34 -0.37
CA TYR A 54 9.33 -4.98 -0.59
C TYR A 54 9.07 -3.49 -0.44
N ALA A 55 9.66 -2.84 0.57
CA ALA A 55 9.56 -1.40 0.75
C ALA A 55 10.05 -0.65 -0.49
N ALA A 56 11.21 -1.05 -1.05
CA ALA A 56 11.75 -0.45 -2.27
C ALA A 56 10.83 -0.67 -3.49
N GLN A 57 10.25 -1.88 -3.66
CA GLN A 57 9.35 -2.18 -4.77
C GLN A 57 8.01 -1.42 -4.65
N ILE A 58 7.45 -1.30 -3.46
CA ILE A 58 6.23 -0.52 -3.21
C ILE A 58 6.46 0.95 -3.56
N ILE A 59 7.55 1.54 -3.06
CA ILE A 59 7.87 2.95 -3.34
C ILE A 59 8.14 3.17 -4.83
N LYS A 60 8.86 2.25 -5.48
CA LYS A 60 9.12 2.32 -6.92
C LYS A 60 7.81 2.30 -7.70
N TYR A 61 6.95 1.32 -7.44
CA TYR A 61 5.68 1.17 -8.14
C TYR A 61 4.72 2.34 -7.87
N ARG A 62 4.68 2.83 -6.62
CA ARG A 62 3.97 4.07 -6.27
C ARG A 62 4.38 5.26 -7.14
N LYS A 63 5.70 5.44 -7.36
CA LYS A 63 6.21 6.53 -8.22
C LYS A 63 5.82 6.34 -9.69
N GLU A 64 5.87 5.12 -10.20
CA GLU A 64 5.50 4.79 -11.57
C GLU A 64 4.00 4.98 -11.81
N LEU A 65 3.14 4.65 -10.84
CA LEU A 65 1.69 4.88 -10.89
C LEU A 65 1.32 6.36 -10.74
N GLY A 66 2.16 7.16 -10.09
CA GLY A 66 1.77 8.48 -9.59
C GLY A 66 0.91 8.43 -8.32
N GLY A 67 0.98 7.33 -7.57
CA GLY A 67 0.21 7.04 -6.35
C GLY A 67 -0.77 5.89 -6.52
N PHE A 68 -1.06 5.20 -5.42
CA PHE A 68 -2.06 4.14 -5.40
C PHE A 68 -3.47 4.74 -5.36
N TYR A 69 -4.36 4.23 -6.18
CA TYR A 69 -5.78 4.57 -6.19
C TYR A 69 -6.62 3.62 -5.33
N LYS A 70 -6.19 2.36 -5.26
CA LYS A 70 -6.81 1.31 -4.45
C LYS A 70 -5.74 0.37 -3.90
N LYS A 71 -6.01 -0.25 -2.73
CA LYS A 71 -5.03 -1.12 -2.06
C LYS A 71 -4.69 -2.38 -2.86
N GLU A 72 -5.62 -2.87 -3.67
CA GLU A 72 -5.43 -4.06 -4.52
C GLU A 72 -4.29 -3.89 -5.53
N GLN A 73 -3.90 -2.66 -5.86
CA GLN A 73 -2.75 -2.40 -6.72
C GLN A 73 -1.41 -2.82 -6.08
N LEU A 74 -1.38 -3.07 -4.77
CA LEU A 74 -0.22 -3.67 -4.11
C LEU A 74 0.08 -5.06 -4.64
N LEU A 75 -0.92 -5.82 -5.10
CA LEU A 75 -0.73 -7.12 -5.75
C LEU A 75 -0.02 -7.03 -7.10
N GLU A 76 -0.03 -5.87 -7.73
CA GLU A 76 0.69 -5.60 -8.99
C GLU A 76 2.18 -5.26 -8.76
N VAL A 77 2.60 -5.03 -7.51
CA VAL A 77 4.00 -4.78 -7.15
C VAL A 77 4.82 -6.05 -7.41
N TRP A 78 5.98 -5.89 -8.02
CA TRP A 78 6.83 -7.01 -8.42
C TRP A 78 7.14 -7.97 -7.26
N LYS A 79 6.85 -9.25 -7.45
CA LYS A 79 6.99 -10.36 -6.48
C LYS A 79 6.14 -10.20 -5.20
N MET A 80 5.13 -9.34 -5.19
CA MET A 80 4.20 -9.27 -4.07
C MET A 80 3.54 -10.65 -3.86
N ARG A 81 3.56 -11.12 -2.62
CA ARG A 81 2.86 -12.35 -2.22
C ARG A 81 1.52 -12.00 -1.60
N GLU A 82 0.55 -12.87 -1.78
CA GLU A 82 -0.79 -12.67 -1.24
C GLU A 82 -0.78 -12.55 0.30
N GLU A 83 0.03 -13.39 0.97
CA GLU A 83 0.16 -13.34 2.43
C GLU A 83 0.73 -12.01 2.93
N THR A 84 1.67 -11.41 2.16
CA THR A 84 2.23 -10.09 2.50
C THR A 84 1.21 -9.00 2.24
N TYR A 85 0.46 -9.10 1.15
CA TYR A 85 -0.63 -8.17 0.82
C TYR A 85 -1.72 -8.16 1.90
N GLU A 86 -2.17 -9.33 2.37
CA GLU A 86 -3.17 -9.44 3.43
C GLU A 86 -2.76 -8.70 4.72
N VAL A 87 -1.48 -8.80 5.10
CA VAL A 87 -0.96 -8.04 6.24
C VAL A 87 -0.98 -6.53 5.94
N LEU A 88 -0.47 -6.13 4.77
CA LEU A 88 -0.38 -4.71 4.40
C LEU A 88 -1.74 -4.01 4.36
N VAL A 89 -2.79 -4.66 3.85
CA VAL A 89 -4.11 -4.03 3.74
C VAL A 89 -4.76 -3.74 5.09
N THR A 90 -4.36 -4.46 6.14
CA THR A 90 -4.86 -4.23 7.51
C THR A 90 -4.14 -3.09 8.22
N GLU A 91 -2.88 -2.83 7.88
CA GLU A 91 -2.03 -1.85 8.56
C GLU A 91 -1.92 -0.52 7.80
N LEU A 92 -2.25 -0.54 6.50
CA LEU A 92 -2.21 0.65 5.65
C LEU A 92 -3.60 1.25 5.45
N ILE A 93 -3.70 2.56 5.51
CA ILE A 93 -4.83 3.34 4.99
C ILE A 93 -4.46 3.90 3.61
N LEU A 94 -5.45 4.32 2.85
CA LEU A 94 -5.25 4.88 1.52
C LEU A 94 -6.09 6.13 1.33
N ASP A 95 -5.41 7.23 1.03
CA ASP A 95 -6.01 8.47 0.55
C ASP A 95 -5.69 8.66 -0.94
N SER A 96 -6.71 8.52 -1.77
CA SER A 96 -6.57 8.68 -3.22
C SER A 96 -6.43 10.14 -3.67
N SER A 97 -6.53 11.13 -2.78
CA SER A 97 -6.29 12.54 -3.10
C SER A 97 -4.83 12.83 -3.47
N HIS A 98 -3.90 11.98 -3.04
CA HIS A 98 -2.47 12.10 -3.31
C HIS A 98 -2.04 11.61 -4.71
N ILE A 99 -2.98 11.21 -5.57
CA ILE A 99 -2.67 10.72 -6.91
C ILE A 99 -2.24 11.86 -7.83
N GLN A 100 -1.08 11.69 -8.47
CA GLN A 100 -0.65 12.58 -9.54
C GLN A 100 -1.44 12.32 -10.82
N LYS A 101 -2.04 13.37 -11.37
CA LYS A 101 -2.85 13.25 -12.58
C LYS A 101 -1.98 13.36 -13.84
N ILE A 102 -2.38 12.58 -14.84
CA ILE A 102 -1.87 12.61 -16.20
C ILE A 102 -2.73 13.58 -17.00
N HIS A 103 -2.19 14.74 -17.34
CA HIS A 103 -2.88 15.74 -18.12
C HIS A 103 -2.85 15.38 -19.62
N LEU A 104 -3.91 14.78 -20.13
CA LEU A 104 -3.96 14.23 -21.50
C LEU A 104 -3.59 15.25 -22.59
N ASN A 105 -3.93 16.52 -22.37
CA ASN A 105 -3.71 17.57 -23.34
C ASN A 105 -2.27 18.13 -23.36
N SER A 106 -1.48 17.86 -22.31
CA SER A 106 -0.13 18.40 -22.19
C SER A 106 0.96 17.36 -21.98
N ILE A 107 0.61 16.16 -21.47
CA ILE A 107 1.59 15.10 -21.17
C ILE A 107 2.46 14.77 -22.39
N SER A 108 3.77 14.60 -22.17
CA SER A 108 4.68 14.12 -23.22
C SER A 108 4.53 12.61 -23.45
N PHE A 109 4.91 12.16 -24.64
CA PHE A 109 4.97 10.71 -24.96
C PHE A 109 5.89 9.97 -23.96
N GLU A 110 7.06 10.55 -23.67
CA GLU A 110 8.05 9.95 -22.76
C GLU A 110 7.51 9.76 -21.34
N ALA A 111 6.79 10.75 -20.81
CA ALA A 111 6.17 10.64 -19.50
C ALA A 111 5.00 9.64 -19.51
N LEU A 112 4.18 9.66 -20.55
CA LEU A 112 3.00 8.80 -20.65
C LEU A 112 3.35 7.32 -20.75
N LYS A 113 4.38 6.94 -21.51
CA LYS A 113 4.82 5.54 -21.68
C LYS A 113 5.42 4.93 -20.41
N ASN A 114 5.82 5.75 -19.44
CA ASN A 114 6.39 5.28 -18.18
C ASN A 114 5.32 4.84 -17.16
N HIS A 115 4.05 5.16 -17.41
CA HIS A 115 2.97 4.75 -16.53
C HIS A 115 2.65 3.25 -16.71
N PRO A 116 2.54 2.44 -15.63
CA PRO A 116 2.37 0.99 -15.70
C PRO A 116 1.19 0.51 -16.55
N TYR A 117 0.11 1.30 -16.61
CA TYR A 117 -1.10 0.96 -17.38
C TYR A 117 -1.07 1.48 -18.83
N VAL A 118 0.06 2.02 -19.28
CA VAL A 118 0.17 2.57 -20.64
C VAL A 118 1.27 1.86 -21.40
N SER A 119 0.86 1.05 -22.38
CA SER A 119 1.82 0.47 -23.31
C SER A 119 2.43 1.54 -24.24
N TYR A 120 3.59 1.25 -24.81
CA TYR A 120 4.21 2.11 -25.83
C TYR A 120 3.24 2.46 -26.97
N SER A 121 2.53 1.45 -27.48
CA SER A 121 1.57 1.63 -28.57
C SER A 121 0.37 2.50 -28.18
N LEU A 122 -0.11 2.35 -26.94
CA LEU A 122 -1.20 3.17 -26.42
C LEU A 122 -0.75 4.63 -26.24
N ALA A 123 0.43 4.87 -25.67
CA ALA A 123 1.01 6.20 -25.52
C ALA A 123 1.13 6.91 -26.88
N ASN A 124 1.66 6.21 -27.87
CA ASN A 124 1.81 6.74 -29.24
C ASN A 124 0.43 7.08 -29.86
N SER A 125 -0.56 6.21 -29.65
CA SER A 125 -1.91 6.44 -30.20
C SER A 125 -2.63 7.59 -29.51
N ILE A 126 -2.46 7.77 -28.20
CA ILE A 126 -3.01 8.92 -27.47
C ILE A 126 -2.40 10.22 -27.99
N VAL A 127 -1.07 10.29 -28.13
CA VAL A 127 -0.40 11.50 -28.64
C VAL A 127 -0.80 11.80 -30.09
N LYS A 128 -0.84 10.78 -30.96
CA LYS A 128 -1.31 10.94 -32.34
C LYS A 128 -2.74 11.46 -32.40
N MET A 129 -3.65 10.88 -31.61
CA MET A 129 -5.04 11.30 -31.56
C MET A 129 -5.17 12.75 -31.08
N ARG A 130 -4.42 13.13 -30.04
CA ARG A 130 -4.36 14.52 -29.58
C ARG A 130 -3.93 15.46 -30.70
N ASN A 131 -2.87 15.13 -31.44
CA ASN A 131 -2.36 15.97 -32.52
C ASN A 131 -3.37 16.10 -33.67
N GLN A 132 -4.20 15.07 -33.94
CA GLN A 132 -5.24 15.10 -34.95
C GLN A 132 -6.45 15.92 -34.52
N LEU A 133 -6.86 15.83 -33.24
CA LEU A 133 -8.02 16.53 -32.71
C LEU A 133 -7.70 17.97 -32.24
N GLY A 134 -6.41 18.30 -32.09
CA GLY A 134 -5.93 19.50 -31.40
C GLY A 134 -5.93 19.34 -29.87
N ARG A 135 -6.99 18.82 -29.31
CA ARG A 135 -7.12 18.54 -27.88
C ARG A 135 -8.18 17.47 -27.62
N PHE A 136 -8.15 16.88 -26.44
CA PHE A 136 -9.24 16.06 -25.92
C PHE A 136 -10.25 16.95 -25.18
N ASP A 137 -11.52 16.82 -25.49
CA ASP A 137 -12.60 17.50 -24.78
C ASP A 137 -13.13 16.68 -23.61
N THR A 138 -12.95 15.35 -23.64
CA THR A 138 -13.33 14.44 -22.57
C THR A 138 -12.28 13.35 -22.39
N ILE A 139 -12.10 12.89 -21.15
CA ILE A 139 -11.23 11.74 -20.84
C ILE A 139 -11.71 10.49 -21.59
N GLY A 140 -13.04 10.34 -21.75
CA GLY A 140 -13.64 9.20 -22.45
C GLY A 140 -13.27 9.09 -23.93
N SER A 141 -12.75 10.15 -24.55
CA SER A 141 -12.35 10.16 -25.96
C SER A 141 -11.29 9.10 -26.28
N ILE A 142 -10.42 8.73 -25.31
CA ILE A 142 -9.40 7.69 -25.49
C ILE A 142 -10.01 6.30 -25.70
N LYS A 143 -11.26 6.05 -25.32
CA LYS A 143 -11.97 4.78 -25.60
C LYS A 143 -12.17 4.51 -27.10
N LYS A 144 -12.08 5.54 -27.94
CA LYS A 144 -12.12 5.40 -29.39
C LYS A 144 -10.87 4.70 -29.94
N LEU A 145 -9.80 4.65 -29.17
CA LEU A 145 -8.58 3.90 -29.52
C LEU A 145 -8.84 2.40 -29.34
N LYS A 146 -8.65 1.63 -30.42
CA LYS A 146 -8.84 0.16 -30.40
C LYS A 146 -7.84 -0.58 -29.49
N LEU A 147 -6.82 0.12 -28.99
CA LEU A 147 -5.76 -0.41 -28.13
C LEU A 147 -6.09 -0.38 -26.63
N ILE A 148 -7.21 0.21 -26.25
CA ILE A 148 -7.66 0.27 -24.87
C ILE A 148 -9.02 -0.43 -24.76
N ASP A 149 -9.05 -1.54 -24.05
CA ASP A 149 -10.29 -2.21 -23.69
C ASP A 149 -10.92 -1.54 -22.45
N ASN A 150 -12.09 -2.04 -22.04
CA ASN A 150 -12.79 -1.46 -20.93
C ASN A 150 -12.05 -1.66 -19.58
N GLU A 151 -11.37 -2.78 -19.40
CA GLU A 151 -10.60 -3.07 -18.18
C GLU A 151 -9.40 -2.12 -18.05
N ALA A 152 -8.59 -2.02 -19.12
CA ALA A 152 -7.46 -1.11 -19.16
C ALA A 152 -7.90 0.36 -18.96
N TYR A 153 -9.06 0.74 -19.54
CA TYR A 153 -9.62 2.07 -19.33
C TYR A 153 -10.00 2.30 -17.86
N GLN A 154 -10.65 1.34 -17.20
CA GLN A 154 -11.02 1.49 -15.80
C GLN A 154 -9.79 1.59 -14.88
N LYS A 155 -8.70 0.88 -15.20
CA LYS A 155 -7.44 0.96 -14.45
C LYS A 155 -6.77 2.32 -14.58
N ILE A 156 -6.73 2.91 -15.77
CA ILE A 156 -6.03 4.18 -16.00
C ILE A 156 -6.89 5.40 -15.70
N ARG A 157 -8.22 5.31 -15.82
CA ARG A 157 -9.15 6.44 -15.68
C ARG A 157 -8.92 7.29 -14.43
N PRO A 158 -8.68 6.70 -13.22
CA PRO A 158 -8.44 7.49 -12.00
C PRO A 158 -7.24 8.44 -12.10
N TYR A 159 -6.28 8.11 -12.94
CA TYR A 159 -5.05 8.88 -13.15
C TYR A 159 -5.20 9.97 -14.21
N LEU A 160 -6.23 9.93 -15.03
CA LEU A 160 -6.39 10.85 -16.15
C LEU A 160 -7.08 12.15 -15.75
N SER A 161 -6.61 13.24 -16.31
CA SER A 161 -7.29 14.54 -16.34
C SER A 161 -7.12 15.17 -17.73
N LEU A 162 -7.86 16.25 -17.99
CA LEU A 162 -7.68 17.03 -19.22
C LEU A 162 -6.63 18.14 -19.02
N GLU A 163 -6.54 18.64 -17.81
CA GLU A 163 -5.61 19.66 -17.32
C GLU A 163 -5.14 19.31 -15.92
#